data_c19abaeb029068ef6201367c3eaf2d4c
#
_entry.id   c19abaeb029068ef6201367c3eaf2d4c
#
_cell.length_a   1.000
_cell.length_b   1.000
_cell.length_c   1.000
_cell.angle_alpha   90.00
_cell.angle_beta   90.00
_cell.angle_gamma   90.00
#
_symmetry.space_group_name_H-M   'P 1'
#
loop_
_entity.id
_entity.type
_entity.pdbx_description
1 polymer ?
#
loop_
_entity_poly.entity_id
_entity_poly.type
_entity_poly.pdbx_seq_one_letter_code
_entity_poly.pdbx_strand_id
1 'polypeptide(L)' 'MNIYEIIIAELPELKNSEEFRNGNIILQDDSDGVGAYIRKWNYSKPIPAGLSLGKPTA' A
#
# COMPACT_ATOMS: atom_id res chain seq x y z
N MET A 1 -9.81 -4.60 8.34
CA MET A 1 -9.51 -4.29 6.94
C MET A 1 -8.01 -4.10 6.80
N ASN A 2 -7.39 -4.80 5.87
CA ASN A 2 -5.95 -4.66 5.69
C ASN A 2 -5.62 -3.49 4.76
N ILE A 3 -4.33 -3.12 4.70
CA ILE A 3 -3.90 -1.97 3.93
C ILE A 3 -4.17 -2.13 2.43
N TYR A 4 -4.09 -3.36 1.90
CA TYR A 4 -4.38 -3.62 0.51
C TYR A 4 -5.85 -3.28 0.20
N GLU A 5 -6.76 -3.69 1.05
CA GLU A 5 -8.18 -3.42 0.86
C GLU A 5 -8.48 -1.92 0.92
N ILE A 6 -7.79 -1.20 1.80
CA ILE A 6 -7.96 0.25 1.90
C ILE A 6 -7.50 0.92 0.61
N ILE A 7 -6.35 0.51 0.09
CA ILE A 7 -5.82 1.07 -1.15
C ILE A 7 -6.76 0.78 -2.32
N ILE A 8 -7.26 -0.44 -2.44
CA ILE A 8 -8.16 -0.82 -3.53
C ILE A 8 -9.50 -0.08 -3.42
N ALA A 9 -9.96 0.19 -2.20
CA ALA A 9 -11.21 0.94 -2.01
C ALA A 9 -11.09 2.38 -2.53
N GLU A 10 -9.92 3.01 -2.31
CA GLU A 10 -9.69 4.37 -2.78
C GLU A 10 -9.27 4.43 -4.24
N LEU A 11 -8.50 3.45 -4.70
CA LEU A 11 -7.98 3.38 -6.06
C LEU A 11 -8.36 2.04 -6.68
N PRO A 12 -9.64 1.85 -7.03
CA PRO A 12 -10.11 0.54 -7.52
C PRO A 12 -9.44 0.09 -8.81
N GLU A 13 -8.89 1.00 -9.58
CA GLU A 13 -8.15 0.62 -10.79
C GLU A 13 -6.93 -0.24 -10.48
N LEU A 14 -6.37 -0.15 -9.27
CA LEU A 14 -5.19 -0.92 -8.89
C LEU A 14 -5.49 -2.40 -8.76
N LYS A 15 -6.75 -2.77 -8.57
CA LYS A 15 -7.13 -4.17 -8.44
C LYS A 15 -6.81 -4.95 -9.72
N ASN A 16 -6.94 -4.30 -10.87
CA ASN A 16 -6.71 -4.92 -12.18
C ASN A 16 -5.41 -4.45 -12.82
N SER A 17 -4.61 -3.68 -12.09
CA SER A 17 -3.34 -3.19 -12.61
C SER A 17 -2.21 -4.15 -12.24
N GLU A 18 -1.05 -3.96 -12.86
CA GLU A 18 0.13 -4.76 -12.56
C GLU A 18 1.09 -4.07 -11.60
N GLU A 19 0.66 -2.94 -11.00
CA GLU A 19 1.54 -2.13 -10.16
C GLU A 19 2.07 -2.91 -8.97
N PHE A 20 1.24 -3.74 -8.34
CA PHE A 20 1.69 -4.60 -7.24
C PHE A 20 2.58 -5.73 -7.72
N ARG A 21 2.34 -6.21 -8.93
CA ARG A 21 3.08 -7.34 -9.48
C ARG A 21 4.47 -6.94 -9.97
N ASN A 22 4.58 -5.79 -10.63
CA ASN A 22 5.85 -5.36 -11.21
C ASN A 22 6.74 -4.60 -10.23
N GLY A 23 6.28 -4.41 -9.00
CA GLY A 23 7.08 -3.81 -7.95
C GLY A 23 6.99 -2.29 -7.87
N ASN A 24 6.10 -1.65 -8.60
CA ASN A 24 5.90 -0.20 -8.47
C ASN A 24 5.26 0.15 -7.13
N ILE A 25 4.38 -0.72 -6.64
CA ILE A 25 3.78 -0.58 -5.31
C ILE A 25 4.12 -1.84 -4.52
N ILE A 26 4.83 -1.68 -3.41
CA ILE A 26 5.23 -2.81 -2.58
C ILE A 26 4.66 -2.61 -1.18
N LEU A 27 3.92 -3.60 -0.73
CA LEU A 27 3.43 -3.66 0.65
C LEU A 27 4.23 -4.70 1.39
N GLN A 28 4.49 -4.47 2.67
CA GLN A 28 5.28 -5.38 3.48
C GLN A 28 4.72 -5.49 4.88
N ASP A 29 4.81 -6.70 5.44
CA ASP A 29 4.43 -6.97 6.81
C ASP A 29 5.58 -7.73 7.45
N ASP A 30 6.22 -7.12 8.44
CA ASP A 30 7.38 -7.71 9.12
C ASP A 30 7.01 -8.66 10.25
N SER A 31 5.73 -8.90 10.45
CA SER A 31 5.22 -9.80 11.50
C SER A 31 5.64 -9.36 12.91
N ASP A 32 5.73 -8.04 13.12
CA ASP A 32 6.14 -7.47 14.40
C ASP A 32 4.97 -6.87 15.18
N GLY A 33 3.74 -7.13 14.75
CA GLY A 33 2.54 -6.62 15.40
C GLY A 33 2.10 -5.25 14.92
N VAL A 34 2.87 -4.60 14.07
CA VAL A 34 2.52 -3.29 13.51
C VAL A 34 1.55 -3.42 12.34
N GLY A 35 1.62 -4.53 11.62
CA GLY A 35 0.81 -4.76 10.44
C GLY A 35 1.50 -4.35 9.15
N ALA A 36 0.81 -4.51 8.04
CA ALA A 36 1.35 -4.19 6.73
C ALA A 36 1.50 -2.68 6.54
N TYR A 37 2.50 -2.29 5.76
CA TYR A 37 2.76 -0.90 5.44
C TYR A 37 3.21 -0.78 3.98
N ILE A 38 3.17 0.44 3.44
CA ILE A 38 3.61 0.72 2.07
C ILE A 38 5.13 0.88 2.10
N ARG A 39 5.83 -0.07 1.50
CA ARG A 39 7.29 -0.01 1.42
C ARG A 39 7.76 0.85 0.25
N LYS A 40 7.02 0.79 -0.87
CA LYS A 40 7.37 1.55 -2.06
C LYS A 40 6.08 2.02 -2.72
N TRP A 41 6.08 3.26 -3.17
CA TRP A 41 4.96 3.83 -3.89
C TRP A 41 5.48 4.60 -5.10
N ASN A 42 5.42 3.97 -6.27
CA ASN A 42 5.82 4.58 -7.53
C ASN A 42 4.62 4.56 -8.48
N TYR A 43 3.63 5.39 -8.17
CA TYR A 43 2.39 5.43 -8.91
C TYR A 43 2.03 6.89 -9.17
N SER A 44 1.28 7.14 -10.26
CA SER A 44 0.95 8.50 -10.69
C SER A 44 0.00 9.23 -9.74
N LYS A 45 -0.80 8.51 -8.99
CA LYS A 45 -1.71 9.09 -8.01
C LYS A 45 -1.09 9.04 -6.62
N PRO A 46 -1.43 9.98 -5.73
CA PRO A 46 -0.87 9.99 -4.38
C PRO A 46 -1.39 8.84 -3.52
N ILE A 47 -0.64 8.55 -2.46
CA ILE A 47 -1.07 7.57 -1.46
C ILE A 47 -2.41 8.00 -0.88
N PRO A 48 -3.37 7.07 -0.70
CA PRO A 48 -4.68 7.40 -0.13
C PRO A 48 -4.58 8.09 1.22
N ALA A 49 -5.54 8.96 1.50
CA ALA A 49 -5.59 9.69 2.77
C ALA A 49 -5.63 8.70 3.95
N GLY A 50 -4.91 9.03 5.01
CA GLY A 50 -4.82 8.16 6.19
C GLY A 50 -3.70 7.13 6.12
N LEU A 51 -3.06 6.99 4.96
CA LEU A 51 -1.90 6.11 4.80
C LEU A 51 -0.67 6.94 4.53
N SER A 52 0.50 6.37 4.79
CA SER A 52 1.75 7.04 4.51
C SER A 52 2.80 6.03 4.06
N LEU A 53 3.84 6.53 3.41
CA LEU A 53 4.94 5.70 2.95
C LEU A 53 5.80 5.30 4.15
N GLY A 54 6.18 4.04 4.16
CA GLY A 54 7.09 3.52 5.18
C GLY A 54 6.37 2.96 6.39
N LYS A 55 7.16 2.36 7.27
CA LYS A 55 6.63 1.71 8.46
C LYS A 55 6.15 2.76 9.46
N PRO A 56 4.92 2.64 9.98
CA PRO A 56 4.45 3.62 10.94
C PRO A 56 5.28 3.58 12.22
N THR A 57 5.53 4.76 12.78
CA THR A 57 6.20 4.88 14.07
C THR A 57 5.13 4.91 15.15
N ALA A 58 5.35 4.11 16.16
CA ALA A 58 4.42 4.05 17.28
C ALA A 58 4.50 5.33 18.13
#